data_88749b7f6996ec62db8031afd28e0260
#
_entry.id   88749b7f6996ec62db8031afd28e0260
#
_cell.length_a   1.000
_cell.length_b   1.000
_cell.length_c   1.000
_cell.angle_alpha   90.00
_cell.angle_beta   90.00
_cell.angle_gamma   90.00
#
_symmetry.space_group_name_H-M   'P 1'
#
loop_
_entity.id
_entity.type
_entity.pdbx_description
1 polymer ?
#
loop_
_entity_poly.entity_id
_entity_poly.type
_entity_poly.pdbx_seq_one_letter_code
_entity_poly.pdbx_strand_id
1 'polypeptide(L)'
;MAPVIGAAALAVALTAPAAFAIVGIARLGGAATRARVARGSTTPVTRKAAQLPEGCTVIPRIWLPDGRWIPDVVVGPHGVAIFESLPPAAASRRTGDRWEVRFSDQTWRPIENPLQKAARDADRLRRHLDAQERDFVVRVQAAVLGDPGTVGRVDGCSVVAPDDVPAWLAALPAQRGLSPDRLAHVRELLADLA
;
A
#
# COMPACT_ATOMS: atom_id res chain seq x y z
N MET A 1 8.00 56.73 6.30
CA MET A 1 7.35 55.40 6.44
C MET A 1 7.02 54.71 5.09
N ALA A 2 6.88 55.44 3.97
CA ALA A 2 6.55 54.87 2.65
C ALA A 2 7.56 53.83 2.06
N PRO A 3 8.91 53.92 2.19
CA PRO A 3 9.81 52.97 1.56
C PRO A 3 9.78 51.56 2.16
N VAL A 4 9.41 51.42 3.45
CA VAL A 4 9.36 50.12 4.12
C VAL A 4 8.17 49.27 3.64
N ILE A 5 7.04 49.91 3.35
CA ILE A 5 5.82 49.25 2.85
C ILE A 5 6.08 48.75 1.40
N GLY A 6 6.78 49.53 0.59
CA GLY A 6 7.11 49.13 -0.78
C GLY A 6 8.04 47.92 -0.83
N ALA A 7 9.05 47.86 0.04
CA ALA A 7 9.98 46.74 0.14
C ALA A 7 9.30 45.45 0.61
N ALA A 8 8.41 45.54 1.58
CA ALA A 8 7.63 44.39 2.05
C ALA A 8 6.69 43.85 0.98
N ALA A 9 6.00 44.73 0.24
CA ALA A 9 5.10 44.31 -0.85
C ALA A 9 5.89 43.65 -2.02
N LEU A 10 7.09 44.14 -2.34
CA LEU A 10 7.95 43.55 -3.35
C LEU A 10 8.45 42.15 -2.91
N ALA A 11 8.84 42.02 -1.66
CA ALA A 11 9.29 40.74 -1.11
C ALA A 11 8.18 39.64 -1.16
N VAL A 12 6.96 39.99 -0.81
CA VAL A 12 5.80 39.08 -0.92
C VAL A 12 5.48 38.74 -2.37
N ALA A 13 5.54 39.72 -3.28
CA ALA A 13 5.27 39.51 -4.70
C ALA A 13 6.29 38.58 -5.38
N LEU A 14 7.55 38.55 -4.90
CA LEU A 14 8.61 37.69 -5.44
C LEU A 14 8.64 36.30 -4.76
N THR A 15 8.31 36.21 -3.47
CA THR A 15 8.37 34.93 -2.73
C THR A 15 7.13 34.07 -2.95
N ALA A 16 5.94 34.64 -3.13
CA ALA A 16 4.72 33.89 -3.34
C ALA A 16 4.78 33.01 -4.63
N PRO A 17 5.16 33.51 -5.82
CA PRO A 17 5.29 32.67 -7.00
C PRO A 17 6.30 31.55 -6.85
N ALA A 18 7.44 31.82 -6.17
CA ALA A 18 8.46 30.80 -5.92
C ALA A 18 7.95 29.68 -5.00
N ALA A 19 7.21 30.01 -3.96
CA ALA A 19 6.59 29.05 -3.07
C ALA A 19 5.55 28.18 -3.81
N PHE A 20 4.70 28.79 -4.64
CA PHE A 20 3.74 28.06 -5.47
C PHE A 20 4.43 27.15 -6.51
N ALA A 21 5.53 27.59 -7.11
CA ALA A 21 6.32 26.80 -8.04
C ALA A 21 6.94 25.58 -7.35
N ILE A 22 7.50 25.72 -6.16
CA ILE A 22 8.08 24.61 -5.38
C ILE A 22 6.99 23.59 -5.00
N VAL A 23 5.85 24.04 -4.53
CA VAL A 23 4.71 23.15 -4.21
C VAL A 23 4.17 22.47 -5.48
N GLY A 24 4.09 23.19 -6.59
CA GLY A 24 3.69 22.66 -7.89
C GLY A 24 4.64 21.58 -8.39
N ILE A 25 5.95 21.83 -8.33
CA ILE A 25 6.98 20.84 -8.73
C ILE A 25 6.96 19.63 -7.82
N ALA A 26 6.80 19.79 -6.51
CA ALA A 26 6.70 18.69 -5.57
C ALA A 26 5.44 17.81 -5.85
N ARG A 27 4.31 18.44 -6.17
CA ARG A 27 3.09 17.73 -6.57
C ARG A 27 3.21 17.02 -7.92
N LEU A 28 3.83 17.67 -8.91
CA LEU A 28 4.09 17.08 -10.22
C LEU A 28 5.11 15.94 -10.13
N GLY A 29 6.14 16.07 -9.29
CA GLY A 29 7.08 14.99 -8.99
C GLY A 29 6.39 13.79 -8.37
N GLY A 30 5.50 14.01 -7.42
CA GLY A 30 4.66 12.96 -6.83
C GLY A 30 3.74 12.29 -7.87
N ALA A 31 3.09 13.07 -8.74
CA ALA A 31 2.25 12.55 -9.80
C ALA A 31 3.04 11.78 -10.87
N ALA A 32 4.23 12.26 -11.25
CA ALA A 32 5.12 11.57 -12.19
C ALA A 32 5.66 10.25 -11.61
N THR A 33 5.97 10.21 -10.31
CA THR A 33 6.38 9.00 -9.61
C THR A 33 5.21 8.00 -9.56
N ARG A 34 4.01 8.47 -9.25
CA ARG A 34 2.78 7.66 -9.30
C ARG A 34 2.55 7.09 -10.70
N ALA A 35 2.68 7.91 -11.75
CA ALA A 35 2.51 7.48 -13.13
C ALA A 35 3.59 6.50 -13.61
N ARG A 36 4.82 6.58 -13.10
CA ARG A 36 5.90 5.61 -13.38
C ARG A 36 5.66 4.29 -12.67
N VAL A 37 5.28 4.33 -11.40
CA VAL A 37 4.89 3.12 -10.64
C VAL A 37 3.65 2.49 -11.28
N ALA A 38 2.72 3.30 -11.81
CA ALA A 38 1.55 2.81 -12.51
C ALA A 38 1.84 2.07 -13.82
N ARG A 39 2.91 2.40 -14.54
CA ARG A 39 3.15 1.88 -15.90
C ARG A 39 3.98 0.61 -16.00
N GLY A 40 4.54 0.05 -14.92
CA GLY A 40 5.67 -0.85 -15.14
C GLY A 40 5.78 -2.15 -14.36
N SER A 41 4.93 -2.50 -13.42
CA SER A 41 5.18 -3.72 -12.64
C SER A 41 3.91 -4.53 -12.44
N THR A 42 3.81 -5.61 -13.17
CA THR A 42 2.88 -6.69 -12.84
C THR A 42 3.37 -7.32 -11.52
N THR A 43 2.62 -7.15 -10.47
CA THR A 43 2.97 -7.69 -9.14
C THR A 43 2.88 -9.22 -9.13
N PRO A 44 3.50 -9.89 -8.16
CA PRO A 44 3.37 -11.35 -8.03
C PRO A 44 1.91 -11.81 -7.90
N VAL A 45 1.07 -11.07 -7.17
CA VAL A 45 -0.35 -11.42 -6.99
C VAL A 45 -1.13 -11.22 -8.28
N THR A 46 -0.94 -10.09 -8.97
CA THR A 46 -1.59 -9.83 -10.26
C THR A 46 -1.23 -10.90 -11.30
N ARG A 47 0.00 -11.41 -11.30
CA ARG A 47 0.40 -12.52 -12.18
C ARG A 47 -0.35 -13.83 -11.91
N LYS A 48 -0.81 -14.01 -10.67
CA LYS A 48 -1.57 -15.19 -10.25
C LYS A 48 -3.10 -14.98 -10.29
N ALA A 49 -3.58 -13.85 -10.82
CA ALA A 49 -5.00 -13.50 -10.80
C ALA A 49 -5.91 -14.60 -11.37
N ALA A 50 -5.48 -15.28 -12.44
CA ALA A 50 -6.25 -16.38 -13.05
C ALA A 50 -6.28 -17.68 -12.21
N GLN A 51 -5.43 -17.78 -11.18
CA GLN A 51 -5.33 -18.95 -10.29
C GLN A 51 -6.00 -18.71 -8.93
N LEU A 52 -6.52 -17.50 -8.69
CA LEU A 52 -7.16 -17.18 -7.44
C LEU A 52 -8.47 -17.96 -7.26
N PRO A 53 -8.89 -18.21 -6.01
CA PRO A 53 -10.17 -18.83 -5.73
C PRO A 53 -11.34 -18.08 -6.36
N GLU A 54 -12.42 -18.80 -6.64
CA GLU A 54 -13.64 -18.21 -7.18
C GLU A 54 -14.16 -17.08 -6.29
N GLY A 55 -14.65 -16.01 -6.92
CA GLY A 55 -15.13 -14.82 -6.22
C GLY A 55 -14.03 -13.88 -5.73
N CYS A 56 -12.75 -14.19 -5.93
CA CYS A 56 -11.65 -13.28 -5.63
C CYS A 56 -11.34 -12.35 -6.82
N THR A 57 -11.05 -11.09 -6.50
CA THR A 57 -10.67 -10.06 -7.47
C THR A 57 -9.43 -9.33 -6.97
N VAL A 58 -8.42 -9.16 -7.83
CA VAL A 58 -7.22 -8.36 -7.53
C VAL A 58 -7.49 -6.91 -7.91
N ILE A 59 -7.20 -5.99 -6.99
CA ILE A 59 -7.15 -4.56 -7.23
C ILE A 59 -5.71 -4.12 -6.99
N PRO A 60 -4.96 -3.82 -8.05
CA PRO A 60 -3.57 -3.43 -7.91
C PRO A 60 -3.46 -1.97 -7.49
N ARG A 61 -2.53 -1.69 -6.61
CA ARG A 61 -2.05 -0.33 -6.28
C ARG A 61 -3.11 0.64 -5.81
N ILE A 62 -3.72 0.36 -4.69
CA ILE A 62 -4.62 1.34 -4.05
C ILE A 62 -3.81 2.40 -3.29
N TRP A 63 -4.33 3.63 -3.31
CA TRP A 63 -3.78 4.76 -2.57
C TRP A 63 -4.70 5.12 -1.41
N LEU A 64 -4.18 5.00 -0.20
CA LEU A 64 -4.92 5.45 0.97
C LEU A 64 -4.94 7.00 1.04
N PRO A 65 -5.95 7.61 1.70
CA PRO A 65 -6.07 9.07 1.82
C PRO A 65 -4.85 9.75 2.46
N ASP A 66 -4.09 9.04 3.29
CA ASP A 66 -2.85 9.53 3.92
C ASP A 66 -1.65 9.52 2.96
N GLY A 67 -1.85 9.18 1.69
CA GLY A 67 -0.83 9.15 0.65
C GLY A 67 0.02 7.88 0.62
N ARG A 68 -0.29 6.88 1.43
CA ARG A 68 0.33 5.55 1.35
C ARG A 68 -0.31 4.73 0.26
N TRP A 69 0.49 3.85 -0.32
CA TRP A 69 0.01 2.92 -1.32
C TRP A 69 0.21 1.47 -0.87
N ILE A 70 -0.73 0.63 -1.25
CA ILE A 70 -0.70 -0.81 -1.03
C ILE A 70 -0.52 -1.46 -2.40
N PRO A 71 0.49 -2.32 -2.61
CA PRO A 71 0.82 -2.87 -3.93
C PRO A 71 -0.29 -3.72 -4.53
N ASP A 72 -0.86 -4.63 -3.74
CA ASP A 72 -1.91 -5.54 -4.15
C ASP A 72 -2.95 -5.71 -3.05
N VAL A 73 -4.19 -5.68 -3.47
CA VAL A 73 -5.34 -6.00 -2.63
C VAL A 73 -6.17 -7.07 -3.32
N VAL A 74 -6.57 -8.09 -2.60
CA VAL A 74 -7.49 -9.12 -3.07
C VAL A 74 -8.78 -9.03 -2.27
N VAL A 75 -9.89 -8.85 -2.98
CA VAL A 75 -11.23 -8.82 -2.40
C VAL A 75 -11.92 -10.15 -2.72
N GLY A 76 -12.46 -10.82 -1.71
CA GLY A 76 -13.08 -12.13 -1.88
C GLY A 76 -14.00 -12.51 -0.73
N PRO A 77 -14.51 -13.77 -0.71
CA PRO A 77 -15.42 -14.22 0.35
C PRO A 77 -14.86 -14.11 1.77
N HIS A 78 -13.54 -14.06 1.93
CA HIS A 78 -12.82 -13.88 3.19
C HIS A 78 -12.79 -12.43 3.69
N GLY A 79 -13.24 -11.47 2.87
CA GLY A 79 -13.09 -10.04 3.06
C GLY A 79 -12.01 -9.48 2.15
N VAL A 80 -11.07 -8.74 2.72
CA VAL A 80 -9.96 -8.09 2.01
C VAL A 80 -8.64 -8.69 2.50
N ALA A 81 -7.74 -9.02 1.59
CA ALA A 81 -6.36 -9.38 1.87
C ALA A 81 -5.41 -8.39 1.18
N ILE A 82 -4.49 -7.82 1.93
CA ILE A 82 -3.44 -6.96 1.37
C ILE A 82 -2.12 -7.72 1.28
N PHE A 83 -1.34 -7.39 0.27
CA PHE A 83 -0.05 -8.02 0.04
C PHE A 83 1.07 -6.99 -0.08
N GLU A 84 2.11 -7.19 0.70
CA GLU A 84 3.40 -6.53 0.58
C GLU A 84 4.44 -7.54 0.11
N SER A 85 5.57 -7.08 -0.39
CA SER A 85 6.67 -7.96 -0.80
C SER A 85 7.88 -7.77 0.11
N LEU A 86 8.55 -8.87 0.47
CA LEU A 86 9.89 -8.77 1.03
C LEU A 86 10.84 -8.16 0.00
N PRO A 87 11.78 -7.33 0.42
CA PRO A 87 12.85 -6.91 -0.46
C PRO A 87 13.67 -8.14 -0.90
N PRO A 88 14.27 -8.11 -2.10
CA PRO A 88 15.09 -9.22 -2.58
C PRO A 88 16.20 -9.59 -1.60
N ALA A 89 16.38 -10.87 -1.30
CA ALA A 89 17.40 -11.36 -0.34
C ALA A 89 18.81 -10.86 -0.67
N ALA A 90 19.16 -10.80 -1.97
CA ALA A 90 20.46 -10.29 -2.41
C ALA A 90 20.67 -8.78 -2.16
N ALA A 91 19.59 -8.03 -1.94
CA ALA A 91 19.63 -6.59 -1.72
C ALA A 91 19.07 -6.19 -0.35
N SER A 92 18.86 -7.14 0.55
CA SER A 92 18.37 -6.88 1.90
C SER A 92 19.13 -7.66 2.94
N ARG A 93 19.16 -7.13 4.14
CA ARG A 93 19.68 -7.83 5.33
C ARG A 93 18.83 -7.52 6.54
N ARG A 94 18.77 -8.46 7.45
CA ARG A 94 18.03 -8.35 8.70
C ARG A 94 18.95 -8.64 9.89
N THR A 95 18.88 -7.78 10.91
CA THR A 95 19.56 -8.00 12.20
C THR A 95 18.53 -7.78 13.30
N GLY A 96 18.05 -8.85 13.91
CA GLY A 96 16.88 -8.79 14.81
C GLY A 96 15.65 -8.25 14.07
N ASP A 97 15.10 -7.13 14.56
CA ASP A 97 13.94 -6.47 13.95
C ASP A 97 14.32 -5.36 12.96
N ARG A 98 15.60 -5.08 12.84
CA ARG A 98 16.11 -4.06 11.94
C ARG A 98 16.29 -4.61 10.54
N TRP A 99 15.63 -3.96 9.58
CA TRP A 99 15.73 -4.25 8.17
C TRP A 99 16.51 -3.15 7.45
N GLU A 100 17.39 -3.55 6.54
CA GLU A 100 18.15 -2.65 5.69
C GLU A 100 18.12 -3.15 4.24
N VAL A 101 18.08 -2.22 3.29
CA VAL A 101 18.22 -2.52 1.86
C VAL A 101 19.43 -1.82 1.29
N ARG A 102 20.05 -2.48 0.31
CA ARG A 102 21.18 -1.94 -0.44
C ARG A 102 20.67 -1.15 -1.63
N PHE A 103 21.00 0.11 -1.65
CA PHE A 103 20.65 1.01 -2.75
C PHE A 103 21.63 0.88 -3.92
N SER A 104 21.31 1.52 -5.05
CA SER A 104 22.15 1.54 -6.25
C SER A 104 23.54 2.13 -6.03
N ASP A 105 23.68 3.04 -5.07
CA ASP A 105 24.96 3.61 -4.61
C ASP A 105 25.76 2.69 -3.68
N GLN A 106 25.34 1.42 -3.55
CA GLN A 106 25.91 0.39 -2.67
C GLN A 106 25.77 0.71 -1.17
N THR A 107 25.09 1.77 -0.77
CA THR A 107 24.84 2.07 0.65
C THR A 107 23.70 1.23 1.22
N TRP A 108 23.85 0.83 2.48
CA TRP A 108 22.78 0.17 3.23
C TRP A 108 21.95 1.23 3.95
N ARG A 109 20.65 1.20 3.73
CA ARG A 109 19.73 2.13 4.40
C ARG A 109 18.65 1.37 5.16
N PRO A 110 18.33 1.83 6.37
CA PRO A 110 17.27 1.21 7.14
C PRO A 110 15.92 1.40 6.44
N ILE A 111 15.11 0.34 6.47
CA ILE A 111 13.73 0.37 6.06
C ILE A 111 12.83 -0.07 7.21
N GLU A 112 11.58 0.26 7.10
CA GLU A 112 10.56 -0.28 8.00
C GLU A 112 10.48 -1.80 7.86
N ASN A 113 10.23 -2.51 8.97
CA ASN A 113 9.98 -3.95 8.94
C ASN A 113 8.76 -4.24 8.04
N PRO A 114 8.93 -5.00 6.92
CA PRO A 114 7.85 -5.24 5.96
C PRO A 114 6.59 -5.87 6.57
N LEU A 115 6.75 -6.73 7.58
CA LEU A 115 5.62 -7.37 8.26
C LEU A 115 4.84 -6.36 9.10
N GLN A 116 5.54 -5.50 9.85
CA GLN A 116 4.90 -4.43 10.63
C GLN A 116 4.24 -3.41 9.71
N LYS A 117 4.88 -3.12 8.57
CA LYS A 117 4.29 -2.25 7.54
C LYS A 117 2.97 -2.84 7.04
N ALA A 118 2.97 -4.11 6.62
CA ALA A 118 1.78 -4.79 6.12
C ALA A 118 0.65 -4.81 7.17
N ALA A 119 0.96 -5.18 8.42
CA ALA A 119 -0.03 -5.18 9.50
C ALA A 119 -0.65 -3.78 9.72
N ARG A 120 0.17 -2.73 9.73
CA ARG A 120 -0.31 -1.35 9.90
C ARG A 120 -1.12 -0.85 8.69
N ASP A 121 -0.74 -1.23 7.49
CA ASP A 121 -1.48 -0.85 6.28
C ASP A 121 -2.83 -1.57 6.21
N ALA A 122 -2.91 -2.83 6.69
CA ALA A 122 -4.19 -3.53 6.88
C ALA A 122 -5.09 -2.81 7.90
N ASP A 123 -4.54 -2.38 9.03
CA ASP A 123 -5.29 -1.64 10.04
C ASP A 123 -5.78 -0.28 9.54
N ARG A 124 -5.00 0.39 8.68
CA ARG A 124 -5.41 1.64 8.05
C ARG A 124 -6.52 1.44 7.04
N LEU A 125 -6.37 0.42 6.19
CA LEU A 125 -7.39 0.08 5.22
C LEU A 125 -8.69 -0.31 5.92
N ARG A 126 -8.62 -1.12 6.99
CA ARG A 126 -9.79 -1.46 7.79
C ARG A 126 -10.49 -0.21 8.32
N ARG A 127 -9.76 0.71 8.95
CA ARG A 127 -10.34 1.97 9.46
C ARG A 127 -10.93 2.83 8.36
N HIS A 128 -10.34 2.84 7.18
CA HIS A 128 -10.89 3.54 6.03
C HIS A 128 -12.23 2.93 5.59
N LEU A 129 -12.29 1.61 5.46
CA LEU A 129 -13.52 0.89 5.11
C LEU A 129 -14.59 1.06 6.19
N ASP A 130 -14.26 0.96 7.47
CA ASP A 130 -15.18 1.18 8.59
C ASP A 130 -15.74 2.61 8.64
N ALA A 131 -14.99 3.60 8.13
CA ALA A 131 -15.43 4.98 8.06
C ALA A 131 -16.39 5.24 6.88
N GLN A 132 -16.24 4.50 5.77
CA GLN A 132 -17.10 4.60 4.59
C GLN A 132 -18.35 3.74 4.74
N GLU A 133 -18.23 2.59 5.40
CA GLU A 133 -19.30 1.62 5.55
C GLU A 133 -19.61 1.39 7.03
N ARG A 134 -20.85 1.66 7.44
CA ARG A 134 -21.29 1.56 8.84
C ARG A 134 -22.17 0.35 9.12
N ASP A 135 -22.71 -0.25 8.05
CA ASP A 135 -23.70 -1.33 8.18
C ASP A 135 -23.06 -2.72 8.39
N PHE A 136 -21.78 -2.86 8.07
CA PHE A 136 -21.04 -4.09 8.26
C PHE A 136 -19.54 -3.85 8.38
N VAL A 137 -18.85 -4.70 9.13
CA VAL A 137 -17.40 -4.65 9.27
C VAL A 137 -16.75 -5.48 8.17
N VAL A 138 -15.70 -4.96 7.55
CA VAL A 138 -14.89 -5.71 6.57
C VAL A 138 -13.64 -6.24 7.26
N ARG A 139 -13.44 -7.55 7.23
CA ARG A 139 -12.21 -8.16 7.71
C ARG A 139 -11.08 -7.84 6.73
N VAL A 140 -9.99 -7.26 7.24
CA VAL A 140 -8.78 -7.01 6.47
C VAL A 140 -7.64 -7.85 7.04
N GLN A 141 -6.98 -8.61 6.18
CA GLN A 141 -5.84 -9.46 6.54
C GLN A 141 -4.59 -8.98 5.83
N ALA A 142 -3.44 -9.13 6.46
CA ALA A 142 -2.14 -8.78 5.89
C ALA A 142 -1.32 -10.02 5.57
N ALA A 143 -0.67 -10.00 4.41
CA ALA A 143 0.34 -10.96 4.05
C ALA A 143 1.56 -10.28 3.45
N VAL A 144 2.73 -10.84 3.69
CA VAL A 144 3.98 -10.47 3.05
C VAL A 144 4.44 -11.62 2.18
N LEU A 145 4.71 -11.31 0.92
CA LEU A 145 5.21 -12.28 -0.05
C LEU A 145 6.70 -12.53 0.18
N GLY A 146 7.04 -13.77 0.47
CA GLY A 146 8.39 -14.19 0.73
C GLY A 146 8.47 -15.64 1.19
N ASP A 147 9.69 -16.09 1.51
CA ASP A 147 9.89 -17.43 2.09
C ASP A 147 9.54 -17.41 3.59
N PRO A 148 8.54 -18.22 4.02
CA PRO A 148 8.14 -18.30 5.43
C PRO A 148 9.29 -18.68 6.38
N GLY A 149 10.30 -19.40 5.89
CA GLY A 149 11.48 -19.82 6.68
C GLY A 149 12.46 -18.70 7.01
N THR A 150 12.40 -17.57 6.29
CA THR A 150 13.42 -16.50 6.39
C THR A 150 13.01 -15.37 7.33
N VAL A 151 11.77 -15.30 7.77
CA VAL A 151 11.22 -14.14 8.49
C VAL A 151 10.56 -14.57 9.78
N GLY A 152 10.72 -13.77 10.83
CA GLY A 152 10.01 -13.97 12.09
C GLY A 152 8.49 -13.74 11.91
N ARG A 153 7.73 -14.15 12.94
CA ARG A 153 6.28 -13.91 12.99
C ARG A 153 6.00 -12.52 13.53
N VAL A 154 4.99 -11.88 12.97
CA VAL A 154 4.39 -10.65 13.50
C VAL A 154 2.89 -10.89 13.60
N ASP A 155 2.30 -10.54 14.75
CA ASP A 155 0.87 -10.67 14.95
C ASP A 155 0.10 -9.87 13.89
N GLY A 156 -0.94 -10.49 13.35
CA GLY A 156 -1.77 -9.86 12.32
C GLY A 156 -1.18 -9.87 10.90
N CYS A 157 -0.02 -10.51 10.68
CA CYS A 157 0.58 -10.63 9.35
C CYS A 157 1.09 -12.04 9.07
N SER A 158 0.68 -12.61 7.95
CA SER A 158 1.17 -13.90 7.44
C SER A 158 2.36 -13.71 6.50
N VAL A 159 3.28 -14.68 6.46
CA VAL A 159 4.29 -14.77 5.40
C VAL A 159 3.86 -15.88 4.46
N VAL A 160 3.77 -15.56 3.17
CA VAL A 160 3.22 -16.46 2.14
C VAL A 160 4.17 -16.52 0.97
N ALA A 161 4.56 -17.73 0.54
CA ALA A 161 5.32 -17.85 -0.69
C ALA A 161 4.48 -17.35 -1.88
N PRO A 162 5.05 -16.67 -2.88
CA PRO A 162 4.29 -16.14 -4.01
C PRO A 162 3.45 -17.20 -4.75
N ASP A 163 3.93 -18.45 -4.77
CA ASP A 163 3.21 -19.56 -5.42
C ASP A 163 2.06 -20.11 -4.56
N ASP A 164 2.11 -19.90 -3.26
CA ASP A 164 1.09 -20.37 -2.31
C ASP A 164 -0.07 -19.38 -2.10
N VAL A 165 -0.02 -18.20 -2.73
CA VAL A 165 -1.07 -17.18 -2.58
C VAL A 165 -2.48 -17.72 -2.85
N PRO A 166 -2.75 -18.48 -3.94
CA PRO A 166 -4.09 -19.01 -4.16
C PRO A 166 -4.54 -19.99 -3.06
N ALA A 167 -3.65 -20.86 -2.60
CA ALA A 167 -3.94 -21.82 -1.53
C ALA A 167 -4.16 -21.13 -0.20
N TRP A 168 -3.36 -20.12 0.12
CA TRP A 168 -3.51 -19.32 1.33
C TRP A 168 -4.86 -18.58 1.36
N LEU A 169 -5.24 -17.94 0.23
CA LEU A 169 -6.55 -17.26 0.12
C LEU A 169 -7.71 -18.25 0.25
N ALA A 170 -7.61 -19.44 -0.33
CA ALA A 170 -8.63 -20.48 -0.23
C ALA A 170 -8.78 -21.02 1.20
N ALA A 171 -7.71 -21.01 2.00
CA ALA A 171 -7.71 -21.44 3.39
C ALA A 171 -8.27 -20.37 4.34
N LEU A 172 -8.43 -19.12 3.91
CA LEU A 172 -9.00 -18.07 4.74
C LEU A 172 -10.50 -18.34 4.99
N PRO A 173 -10.97 -18.19 6.23
CA PRO A 173 -12.37 -18.42 6.53
C PRO A 173 -13.25 -17.36 5.86
N ALA A 174 -14.31 -17.79 5.19
CA ALA A 174 -15.29 -16.88 4.62
C ALA A 174 -15.91 -15.98 5.71
N GLN A 175 -16.14 -14.73 5.37
CA GLN A 175 -16.74 -13.76 6.27
C GLN A 175 -18.27 -13.85 6.18
N ARG A 176 -18.92 -14.39 7.22
CA ARG A 176 -20.37 -14.68 7.24
C ARG A 176 -21.28 -13.47 6.93
N GLY A 177 -20.87 -12.28 7.25
CA GLY A 177 -21.66 -11.06 7.01
C GLY A 177 -21.47 -10.42 5.64
N LEU A 178 -20.63 -10.95 4.77
CA LEU A 178 -20.28 -10.35 3.49
C LEU A 178 -21.10 -11.01 2.36
N SER A 179 -22.29 -10.46 2.11
CA SER A 179 -23.13 -10.88 0.98
C SER A 179 -22.49 -10.49 -0.39
N PRO A 180 -22.92 -11.08 -1.50
CA PRO A 180 -22.44 -10.70 -2.84
C PRO A 180 -22.55 -9.20 -3.11
N ASP A 181 -23.65 -8.55 -2.71
CA ASP A 181 -23.85 -7.12 -2.91
C ASP A 181 -22.87 -6.27 -2.08
N ARG A 182 -22.65 -6.67 -0.81
CA ARG A 182 -21.65 -6.02 0.05
C ARG A 182 -20.24 -6.22 -0.49
N LEU A 183 -19.95 -7.39 -1.04
CA LEU A 183 -18.68 -7.66 -1.68
C LEU A 183 -18.46 -6.80 -2.92
N ALA A 184 -19.50 -6.61 -3.75
CA ALA A 184 -19.46 -5.73 -4.90
C ALA A 184 -19.20 -4.27 -4.46
N HIS A 185 -19.90 -3.80 -3.43
CA HIS A 185 -19.70 -2.47 -2.87
C HIS A 185 -18.27 -2.25 -2.33
N VAL A 186 -17.71 -3.22 -1.61
CA VAL A 186 -16.30 -3.14 -1.17
C VAL A 186 -15.33 -3.04 -2.35
N ARG A 187 -15.60 -3.77 -3.46
CA ARG A 187 -14.78 -3.67 -4.68
C ARG A 187 -14.84 -2.27 -5.29
N GLU A 188 -16.00 -1.65 -5.34
CA GLU A 188 -16.18 -0.28 -5.84
C GLU A 188 -15.41 0.71 -4.98
N LEU A 189 -15.58 0.66 -3.65
CA LEU A 189 -14.85 1.54 -2.72
C LEU A 189 -13.33 1.43 -2.89
N LEU A 190 -12.81 0.23 -3.12
CA LEU A 190 -11.37 0.02 -3.31
C LEU A 190 -10.91 0.38 -4.73
N ALA A 191 -11.76 0.23 -5.74
CA ALA A 191 -11.45 0.66 -7.10
C ALA A 191 -11.29 2.18 -7.20
N ASP A 192 -12.04 2.95 -6.41
CA ASP A 192 -11.91 4.41 -6.34
C ASP A 192 -10.56 4.87 -5.74
N LEU A 193 -9.87 3.97 -5.04
CA LEU A 193 -8.54 4.21 -4.47
C LEU A 193 -7.39 3.79 -5.42
N ALA A 194 -7.67 3.17 -6.57
CA ALA A 194 -6.67 2.58 -7.47
C ALA A 194 -6.00 3.57 -8.47
#